data_d86ccacda7a752adc9024ae6a85e0c54
#
_entry.id   d86ccacda7a752adc9024ae6a85e0c54
#
_cell.length_a   1.000
_cell.length_b   1.000
_cell.length_c   1.000
_cell.angle_alpha   90.00
_cell.angle_beta   90.00
_cell.angle_gamma   90.00
#
_symmetry.space_group_name_H-M   'P 1'
#
loop_
_entity.id
_entity.type
_entity.pdbx_description
1 polymer ?
#
loop_
_entity_poly.entity_id
_entity_poly.type
_entity_poly.pdbx_seq_one_letter_code
_entity_poly.pdbx_strand_id
1 'polypeptide(L)'
;MSTPIADHITAEGPAVAGPLVVTEDDGLAEHLLRICAAAGTEPRLVRGAPPTRELWEGASLVLVGDDQAVRCSGLGRRGGVLLLGLDLDDPGVWVRAVQLGAEHVLFLPDTEAWLLDRIADAAEGVGCPAVTVAVLGGSGGAGASTLACALAVTAARAGRRTMLLDGDPLGGGLDILLGGERVSGLRWPDLAGSRGRVSGAELARALPALKRLSALSCLSWDRGDTLTVPPEAMRSVLAASRRRGGLVVVDVPRHLDAAAGQALEQSDLALLVVSAELRAVGAADRVAAAARMRLGDVRAVVRPARAGGLPARQIVRGLRLPLAGELEPEPGLAQDVVKGVPPGSRESGPLARFCASFLNEVLPPVPAVGGGVY
;
A
#
# COMPACT_ATOMS: atom_id res chain seq x y z
N MET A 1 40.37 29.71 21.85
CA MET A 1 39.83 28.47 22.43
C MET A 1 38.55 28.15 21.64
N SER A 2 38.68 27.28 20.67
CA SER A 2 37.58 26.92 19.76
C SER A 2 37.01 25.58 20.22
N THR A 3 35.71 25.55 20.49
CA THR A 3 34.96 24.36 20.85
C THR A 3 34.57 23.62 19.55
N PRO A 4 34.75 22.31 19.43
CA PRO A 4 34.35 21.58 18.22
C PRO A 4 32.85 21.36 18.19
N ILE A 5 32.29 21.58 17.02
CA ILE A 5 30.91 21.29 16.65
C ILE A 5 30.77 19.76 16.63
N ALA A 6 29.87 19.22 17.48
CA ALA A 6 29.52 17.82 17.49
C ALA A 6 28.68 17.49 16.24
N ASP A 7 29.19 16.55 15.45
CA ASP A 7 28.47 15.92 14.34
C ASP A 7 27.22 15.21 14.88
N HIS A 8 26.06 15.67 14.45
CA HIS A 8 24.82 14.93 14.61
C HIS A 8 24.83 13.77 13.59
N ILE A 9 25.25 12.60 14.07
CA ILE A 9 25.04 11.33 13.37
C ILE A 9 23.52 11.09 13.38
N THR A 10 22.89 11.31 12.26
CA THR A 10 21.52 10.82 11.98
C THR A 10 21.56 9.30 12.03
N ALA A 11 20.89 8.71 13.01
CA ALA A 11 20.69 7.27 13.09
C ALA A 11 19.88 6.81 11.87
N GLU A 12 20.58 6.30 10.85
CA GLU A 12 19.97 5.51 9.80
C GLU A 12 19.38 4.26 10.44
N GLY A 13 18.07 4.04 10.24
CA GLY A 13 17.43 2.78 10.61
C GLY A 13 18.15 1.60 9.92
N PRO A 14 18.00 0.35 10.41
CA PRO A 14 18.71 -0.79 9.86
C PRO A 14 18.50 -0.85 8.34
N ALA A 15 19.59 -0.71 7.60
CA ALA A 15 19.59 -0.81 6.15
C ALA A 15 19.00 -2.17 5.79
N VAL A 16 17.94 -2.20 5.01
CA VAL A 16 17.37 -3.43 4.46
C VAL A 16 18.48 -4.08 3.64
N ALA A 17 18.90 -5.29 4.02
CA ALA A 17 19.93 -5.99 3.29
C ALA A 17 19.46 -6.21 1.83
N GLY A 18 20.31 -5.86 0.86
CA GLY A 18 19.99 -5.99 -0.56
C GLY A 18 19.69 -7.43 -0.98
N PRO A 19 19.37 -7.67 -2.25
CA PRO A 19 19.19 -9.02 -2.79
C PRO A 19 20.45 -9.86 -2.63
N LEU A 20 20.28 -11.14 -2.33
CA LEU A 20 21.35 -12.14 -2.30
C LEU A 20 21.34 -12.92 -3.62
N VAL A 21 22.45 -12.95 -4.33
CA VAL A 21 22.66 -13.73 -5.55
C VAL A 21 23.61 -14.88 -5.25
N VAL A 22 23.20 -16.10 -5.57
CA VAL A 22 24.00 -17.33 -5.31
C VAL A 22 24.10 -18.11 -6.61
N THR A 23 25.24 -18.03 -7.29
CA THR A 23 25.53 -18.78 -8.53
C THR A 23 27.05 -18.82 -8.80
N GLU A 24 27.53 -19.89 -9.43
CA GLU A 24 28.88 -20.00 -9.98
C GLU A 24 28.92 -19.63 -11.47
N ASP A 25 27.76 -19.59 -12.14
CA ASP A 25 27.71 -19.24 -13.55
C ASP A 25 27.98 -17.75 -13.74
N ASP A 26 29.05 -17.43 -14.47
CA ASP A 26 29.50 -16.06 -14.69
C ASP A 26 28.51 -15.28 -15.53
N GLY A 27 27.90 -15.90 -16.56
CA GLY A 27 26.91 -15.23 -17.42
C GLY A 27 25.64 -14.88 -16.68
N LEU A 28 25.13 -15.79 -15.85
CA LEU A 28 23.96 -15.55 -15.00
C LEU A 28 24.26 -14.48 -13.96
N ALA A 29 25.44 -14.54 -13.32
CA ALA A 29 25.84 -13.54 -12.33
C ALA A 29 25.89 -12.13 -12.93
N GLU A 30 26.57 -11.96 -14.08
CA GLU A 30 26.63 -10.66 -14.77
C GLU A 30 25.24 -10.13 -15.16
N HIS A 31 24.38 -11.01 -15.65
CA HIS A 31 23.00 -10.67 -16.00
C HIS A 31 22.21 -10.18 -14.79
N LEU A 32 22.26 -10.92 -13.66
CA LEU A 32 21.58 -10.56 -12.43
C LEU A 32 22.10 -9.28 -11.80
N LEU A 33 23.43 -9.05 -11.84
CA LEU A 33 24.04 -7.80 -11.37
C LEU A 33 23.52 -6.59 -12.19
N ARG A 34 23.39 -6.76 -13.51
CA ARG A 34 22.84 -5.72 -14.39
C ARG A 34 21.36 -5.42 -14.07
N ILE A 35 20.54 -6.47 -13.85
CA ILE A 35 19.13 -6.29 -13.46
C ILE A 35 19.02 -5.60 -12.10
N CYS A 36 19.85 -5.99 -11.12
CA CYS A 36 19.87 -5.34 -9.81
C CYS A 36 20.27 -3.85 -9.89
N ALA A 37 21.28 -3.54 -10.71
CA ALA A 37 21.67 -2.15 -10.96
C ALA A 37 20.53 -1.34 -11.62
N ALA A 38 19.83 -1.93 -12.60
CA ALA A 38 18.66 -1.32 -13.22
C ALA A 38 17.49 -1.15 -12.22
N ALA A 39 17.38 -2.02 -11.21
CA ALA A 39 16.43 -1.90 -10.11
C ALA A 39 16.87 -0.89 -9.03
N GLY A 40 18.04 -0.26 -9.18
CA GLY A 40 18.57 0.73 -8.22
C GLY A 40 19.04 0.10 -6.89
N THR A 41 19.50 -1.16 -6.91
CA THR A 41 19.98 -1.85 -5.70
C THR A 41 21.30 -2.57 -5.95
N GLU A 42 22.11 -2.71 -4.90
CA GLU A 42 23.35 -3.49 -4.94
C GLU A 42 23.11 -4.88 -4.33
N PRO A 43 23.25 -5.97 -5.12
CA PRO A 43 23.10 -7.31 -4.61
C PRO A 43 24.40 -7.78 -3.91
N ARG A 44 24.24 -8.72 -2.99
CA ARG A 44 25.35 -9.46 -2.43
C ARG A 44 25.55 -10.76 -3.21
N LEU A 45 26.65 -10.87 -3.94
CA LEU A 45 26.99 -12.08 -4.69
C LEU A 45 27.78 -13.04 -3.78
N VAL A 46 27.35 -14.30 -3.74
CA VAL A 46 28.00 -15.40 -3.02
C VAL A 46 28.42 -16.50 -4.00
N ARG A 47 29.68 -16.88 -3.94
CA ARG A 47 30.31 -17.94 -4.76
C ARG A 47 31.17 -18.87 -3.89
N GLY A 48 31.50 -20.03 -4.36
CA GLY A 48 32.41 -20.97 -3.74
C GLY A 48 31.83 -21.82 -2.61
N ALA A 49 30.93 -21.25 -1.82
CA ALA A 49 30.29 -21.93 -0.70
C ALA A 49 28.81 -21.47 -0.56
N PRO A 50 27.95 -22.31 0.05
CA PRO A 50 26.59 -21.87 0.37
C PRO A 50 26.62 -20.63 1.26
N PRO A 51 25.64 -19.72 1.15
CA PRO A 51 25.56 -18.55 2.01
C PRO A 51 25.39 -18.98 3.48
N THR A 52 25.87 -18.14 4.41
CA THR A 52 25.59 -18.36 5.83
C THR A 52 24.08 -18.21 6.09
N ARG A 53 23.59 -18.84 7.16
CA ARG A 53 22.19 -18.75 7.55
C ARG A 53 21.75 -17.30 7.80
N GLU A 54 22.62 -16.49 8.36
CA GLU A 54 22.38 -15.08 8.62
C GLU A 54 22.17 -14.29 7.31
N LEU A 55 23.01 -14.53 6.31
CA LEU A 55 22.87 -13.93 4.97
C LEU A 55 21.59 -14.40 4.27
N TRP A 56 21.28 -15.68 4.41
CA TRP A 56 20.09 -16.29 3.82
C TRP A 56 18.82 -15.69 4.41
N GLU A 57 18.71 -15.62 5.75
CA GLU A 57 17.53 -15.10 6.45
C GLU A 57 17.42 -13.57 6.36
N GLY A 58 18.54 -12.85 6.34
CA GLY A 58 18.58 -11.38 6.32
C GLY A 58 18.38 -10.73 4.94
N ALA A 59 18.53 -11.48 3.84
CA ALA A 59 18.39 -10.92 2.50
C ALA A 59 16.93 -10.49 2.21
N SER A 60 16.75 -9.37 1.50
CA SER A 60 15.42 -8.92 1.07
C SER A 60 14.77 -9.86 0.03
N LEU A 61 15.60 -10.46 -0.83
CA LEU A 61 15.24 -11.43 -1.86
C LEU A 61 16.44 -12.34 -2.09
N VAL A 62 16.22 -13.62 -2.39
CA VAL A 62 17.29 -14.58 -2.69
C VAL A 62 17.11 -15.10 -4.11
N LEU A 63 18.13 -14.89 -4.93
CA LEU A 63 18.21 -15.32 -6.32
C LEU A 63 19.23 -16.45 -6.40
N VAL A 64 18.78 -17.68 -6.62
CA VAL A 64 19.63 -18.87 -6.65
C VAL A 64 19.71 -19.37 -8.08
N GLY A 65 20.92 -19.47 -8.63
CA GLY A 65 21.15 -20.18 -9.87
C GLY A 65 20.90 -21.69 -9.69
N ASP A 66 20.39 -22.31 -10.73
CA ASP A 66 20.09 -23.75 -10.71
C ASP A 66 21.33 -24.61 -10.38
N ASP A 67 22.51 -24.13 -10.73
CA ASP A 67 23.83 -24.70 -10.40
C ASP A 67 24.09 -24.79 -8.88
N GLN A 68 23.43 -23.96 -8.06
CA GLN A 68 23.60 -23.91 -6.61
C GLN A 68 22.36 -24.39 -5.82
N ALA A 69 21.26 -24.73 -6.49
CA ALA A 69 20.00 -25.07 -5.86
C ALA A 69 20.10 -26.20 -4.83
N VAL A 70 20.82 -27.28 -5.18
CA VAL A 70 21.04 -28.46 -4.29
C VAL A 70 21.81 -28.06 -3.03
N ARG A 71 22.84 -27.21 -3.17
CA ARG A 71 23.68 -26.78 -2.04
C ARG A 71 22.91 -25.87 -1.08
N CYS A 72 21.96 -25.09 -1.60
CA CYS A 72 21.15 -24.16 -0.80
C CYS A 72 19.92 -24.81 -0.15
N SER A 73 19.51 -26.01 -0.58
CA SER A 73 18.29 -26.68 -0.09
C SER A 73 18.29 -26.97 1.42
N GLY A 74 19.47 -27.03 2.05
CA GLY A 74 19.66 -27.26 3.50
C GLY A 74 19.54 -26.00 4.37
N LEU A 75 19.40 -24.79 3.80
CA LEU A 75 19.44 -23.51 4.55
C LEU A 75 18.13 -23.14 5.24
N GLY A 76 17.08 -23.93 5.04
CA GLY A 76 15.75 -23.67 5.60
C GLY A 76 14.83 -22.92 4.64
N ARG A 77 13.54 -23.19 4.78
CA ARG A 77 12.49 -22.52 3.97
C ARG A 77 12.26 -21.09 4.43
N ARG A 78 12.19 -20.17 3.47
CA ARG A 78 11.81 -18.77 3.68
C ARG A 78 11.04 -18.25 2.48
N GLY A 79 10.34 -17.14 2.67
CA GLY A 79 9.77 -16.39 1.55
C GLY A 79 10.80 -15.62 0.75
N GLY A 80 10.50 -15.32 -0.51
CA GLY A 80 11.34 -14.52 -1.40
C GLY A 80 12.56 -15.28 -1.94
N VAL A 81 12.46 -16.59 -2.17
CA VAL A 81 13.49 -17.39 -2.86
C VAL A 81 13.04 -17.64 -4.29
N LEU A 82 13.86 -17.25 -5.26
CA LEU A 82 13.64 -17.47 -6.69
C LEU A 82 14.75 -18.35 -7.26
N LEU A 83 14.38 -19.37 -8.04
CA LEU A 83 15.31 -20.23 -8.75
C LEU A 83 15.44 -19.75 -10.20
N LEU A 84 16.67 -19.51 -10.63
CA LEU A 84 17.03 -19.12 -11.99
C LEU A 84 17.47 -20.39 -12.75
N GLY A 85 16.61 -20.91 -13.63
CA GLY A 85 16.94 -22.05 -14.48
C GLY A 85 17.93 -21.65 -15.57
N LEU A 86 18.90 -22.50 -15.82
CA LEU A 86 19.92 -22.31 -16.85
C LEU A 86 19.57 -23.03 -18.16
N ASP A 87 18.77 -24.09 -18.06
CA ASP A 87 18.34 -24.91 -19.18
C ASP A 87 16.84 -25.12 -19.14
N LEU A 88 16.13 -24.66 -20.19
CA LEU A 88 14.69 -24.84 -20.35
C LEU A 88 14.24 -26.27 -20.54
N ASP A 89 15.13 -27.10 -21.06
CA ASP A 89 14.85 -28.51 -21.40
C ASP A 89 15.16 -29.48 -20.21
N ASP A 90 15.68 -28.96 -19.08
CA ASP A 90 15.93 -29.77 -17.88
C ASP A 90 14.69 -29.89 -16.99
N PRO A 91 13.97 -31.03 -16.98
CA PRO A 91 12.82 -31.23 -16.12
C PRO A 91 13.20 -31.30 -14.62
N GLY A 92 14.47 -31.51 -14.29
CA GLY A 92 14.97 -31.61 -12.91
C GLY A 92 14.93 -30.29 -12.16
N VAL A 93 14.85 -29.15 -12.86
CA VAL A 93 14.75 -27.80 -12.27
C VAL A 93 13.56 -27.67 -11.31
N TRP A 94 12.44 -28.28 -11.66
CA TRP A 94 11.23 -28.23 -10.83
C TRP A 94 11.38 -29.00 -9.51
N VAL A 95 12.08 -30.12 -9.54
CA VAL A 95 12.40 -30.92 -8.33
C VAL A 95 13.30 -30.08 -7.41
N ARG A 96 14.35 -29.48 -7.99
CA ARG A 96 15.26 -28.60 -7.23
C ARG A 96 14.55 -27.39 -6.65
N ALA A 97 13.63 -26.79 -7.40
CA ALA A 97 12.80 -25.67 -6.92
C ALA A 97 12.00 -26.05 -5.67
N VAL A 98 11.34 -27.20 -5.69
CA VAL A 98 10.56 -27.72 -4.53
C VAL A 98 11.47 -28.00 -3.33
N GLN A 99 12.64 -28.62 -3.55
CA GLN A 99 13.62 -28.92 -2.50
C GLN A 99 14.18 -27.63 -1.88
N LEU A 100 14.48 -26.64 -2.70
CA LEU A 100 14.95 -25.31 -2.28
C LEU A 100 13.86 -24.51 -1.55
N GLY A 101 12.59 -24.79 -1.83
CA GLY A 101 11.46 -23.99 -1.37
C GLY A 101 11.33 -22.68 -2.16
N ALA A 102 11.70 -22.68 -3.45
CA ALA A 102 11.57 -21.52 -4.31
C ALA A 102 10.10 -21.19 -4.59
N GLU A 103 9.75 -19.90 -4.58
CA GLU A 103 8.41 -19.40 -4.93
C GLU A 103 8.15 -19.46 -6.42
N HIS A 104 9.20 -19.21 -7.22
CA HIS A 104 9.14 -19.22 -8.70
C HIS A 104 10.41 -19.81 -9.29
N VAL A 105 10.25 -20.41 -10.46
CA VAL A 105 11.34 -20.77 -11.36
C VAL A 105 11.31 -19.80 -12.54
N LEU A 106 12.43 -19.16 -12.81
CA LEU A 106 12.56 -18.13 -13.83
C LEU A 106 13.63 -18.52 -14.84
N PHE A 107 13.38 -18.20 -16.11
CA PHE A 107 14.34 -18.36 -17.18
C PHE A 107 14.58 -17.00 -17.84
N LEU A 108 15.84 -16.59 -17.91
CA LEU A 108 16.23 -15.35 -18.56
C LEU A 108 16.56 -15.63 -20.05
N PRO A 109 16.25 -14.67 -20.96
CA PRO A 109 15.77 -13.30 -20.70
C PRO A 109 14.26 -13.14 -20.57
N ASP A 110 13.44 -14.18 -20.81
CA ASP A 110 11.98 -14.06 -20.97
C ASP A 110 11.27 -13.45 -19.74
N THR A 111 11.82 -13.67 -18.54
CA THR A 111 11.26 -13.19 -17.28
C THR A 111 11.99 -11.97 -16.72
N GLU A 112 12.88 -11.34 -17.50
CA GLU A 112 13.74 -10.23 -17.02
C GLU A 112 12.93 -9.04 -16.49
N ALA A 113 11.88 -8.63 -17.21
CA ALA A 113 11.03 -7.51 -16.79
C ALA A 113 10.32 -7.79 -15.44
N TRP A 114 9.81 -9.00 -15.28
CA TRP A 114 9.18 -9.42 -14.02
C TRP A 114 10.21 -9.48 -12.87
N LEU A 115 11.41 -10.02 -13.15
CA LEU A 115 12.47 -10.12 -12.16
C LEU A 115 12.98 -8.74 -11.72
N LEU A 116 13.13 -7.80 -12.66
CA LEU A 116 13.48 -6.41 -12.37
C LEU A 116 12.48 -5.78 -11.39
N ASP A 117 11.18 -5.95 -11.68
CA ASP A 117 10.13 -5.46 -10.80
C ASP A 117 10.19 -6.10 -9.42
N ARG A 118 10.40 -7.41 -9.33
CA ARG A 118 10.47 -8.15 -8.07
C ARG A 118 11.68 -7.76 -7.22
N ILE A 119 12.87 -7.57 -7.87
CA ILE A 119 14.07 -7.09 -7.18
C ILE A 119 13.88 -5.68 -6.62
N ALA A 120 13.33 -4.78 -7.41
CA ALA A 120 13.09 -3.42 -6.96
C ALA A 120 12.04 -3.36 -5.84
N ASP A 121 11.02 -4.24 -5.85
CA ASP A 121 10.06 -4.37 -4.75
C ASP A 121 10.76 -4.82 -3.45
N ALA A 122 11.64 -5.79 -3.56
CA ALA A 122 12.42 -6.29 -2.43
C ALA A 122 13.38 -5.23 -1.86
N ALA A 123 14.01 -4.43 -2.73
CA ALA A 123 14.91 -3.34 -2.34
C ALA A 123 14.17 -2.19 -1.63
N GLU A 124 12.91 -1.96 -1.95
CA GLU A 124 12.07 -0.98 -1.24
C GLU A 124 11.64 -1.44 0.16
N GLY A 125 12.05 -2.61 0.60
CA GLY A 125 11.82 -3.13 1.95
C GLY A 125 10.43 -3.72 2.16
N VAL A 126 9.84 -4.28 1.13
CA VAL A 126 8.49 -4.86 1.16
C VAL A 126 8.51 -6.26 1.76
N GLY A 127 8.43 -6.33 3.09
CA GLY A 127 8.17 -7.63 3.78
C GLY A 127 6.75 -8.14 3.51
N CYS A 128 5.75 -7.28 3.63
CA CYS A 128 4.35 -7.56 3.28
C CYS A 128 3.79 -6.37 2.51
N PRO A 129 3.08 -6.60 1.38
CA PRO A 129 2.37 -5.53 0.68
C PRO A 129 1.42 -4.79 1.62
N ALA A 130 1.22 -3.49 1.38
CA ALA A 130 0.24 -2.74 2.14
C ALA A 130 -1.16 -3.30 1.93
N VAL A 131 -1.95 -3.37 2.99
CA VAL A 131 -3.39 -3.58 2.86
C VAL A 131 -4.00 -2.35 2.21
N THR A 132 -4.80 -2.55 1.18
CA THR A 132 -5.43 -1.48 0.41
C THR A 132 -6.93 -1.47 0.65
N VAL A 133 -7.42 -0.36 1.19
CA VAL A 133 -8.83 -0.14 1.52
C VAL A 133 -9.41 0.94 0.61
N ALA A 134 -10.34 0.58 -0.25
CA ALA A 134 -11.14 1.54 -1.01
C ALA A 134 -12.28 2.06 -0.14
N VAL A 135 -12.60 3.35 -0.21
CA VAL A 135 -13.74 3.94 0.49
C VAL A 135 -14.64 4.64 -0.52
N LEU A 136 -15.92 4.27 -0.54
CA LEU A 136 -16.90 4.81 -1.49
C LEU A 136 -18.12 5.37 -0.74
N GLY A 137 -18.75 6.38 -1.34
CA GLY A 137 -20.03 6.89 -0.85
C GLY A 137 -21.22 6.24 -1.58
N GLY A 138 -22.17 5.67 -0.85
CA GLY A 138 -23.44 5.19 -1.43
C GLY A 138 -24.32 6.31 -1.97
N SER A 139 -24.15 7.54 -1.46
CA SER A 139 -24.84 8.75 -1.93
C SER A 139 -23.93 9.97 -1.78
N GLY A 140 -24.27 11.09 -2.40
CA GLY A 140 -23.57 12.36 -2.17
C GLY A 140 -23.65 12.76 -0.69
N GLY A 141 -22.53 13.20 -0.13
CA GLY A 141 -22.45 13.61 1.28
C GLY A 141 -22.54 12.46 2.29
N ALA A 142 -22.40 11.20 1.89
CA ALA A 142 -22.39 10.05 2.78
C ALA A 142 -21.26 10.09 3.82
N GLY A 143 -20.14 10.77 3.49
CA GLY A 143 -18.99 10.92 4.39
C GLY A 143 -17.83 9.99 4.04
N ALA A 144 -17.74 9.48 2.80
CA ALA A 144 -16.66 8.59 2.35
C ALA A 144 -15.29 9.25 2.50
N SER A 145 -15.08 10.43 1.93
CA SER A 145 -13.81 11.18 2.04
C SER A 145 -13.41 11.47 3.49
N THR A 146 -14.40 11.77 4.35
CA THR A 146 -14.17 11.94 5.79
C THR A 146 -13.67 10.64 6.42
N LEU A 147 -14.29 9.51 6.10
CA LEU A 147 -13.88 8.21 6.61
C LEU A 147 -12.51 7.81 6.07
N ALA A 148 -12.24 8.04 4.78
CA ALA A 148 -10.94 7.78 4.16
C ALA A 148 -9.81 8.55 4.88
N CYS A 149 -10.01 9.85 5.12
CA CYS A 149 -9.07 10.65 5.91
C CYS A 149 -8.92 10.11 7.33
N ALA A 150 -10.02 9.77 8.00
CA ALA A 150 -9.97 9.29 9.38
C ALA A 150 -9.24 7.95 9.52
N LEU A 151 -9.44 7.01 8.60
CA LEU A 151 -8.70 5.76 8.55
C LEU A 151 -7.20 6.02 8.39
N ALA A 152 -6.83 6.86 7.43
CA ALA A 152 -5.44 7.21 7.17
C ALA A 152 -4.77 7.91 8.37
N VAL A 153 -5.44 8.88 8.97
CA VAL A 153 -4.95 9.60 10.14
C VAL A 153 -4.80 8.67 11.36
N THR A 154 -5.79 7.82 11.61
CA THR A 154 -5.76 6.86 12.73
C THR A 154 -4.60 5.87 12.56
N ALA A 155 -4.41 5.32 11.36
CA ALA A 155 -3.30 4.40 11.07
C ALA A 155 -1.93 5.08 11.22
N ALA A 156 -1.77 6.29 10.69
CA ALA A 156 -0.53 7.04 10.78
C ALA A 156 -0.17 7.40 12.22
N ARG A 157 -1.15 7.75 13.05
CA ARG A 157 -0.96 8.02 14.49
C ARG A 157 -0.56 6.76 15.27
N ALA A 158 -1.01 5.59 14.82
CA ALA A 158 -0.55 4.30 15.35
C ALA A 158 0.84 3.89 14.83
N GLY A 159 1.58 4.79 14.18
CA GLY A 159 2.93 4.56 13.67
C GLY A 159 2.98 3.72 12.38
N ARG A 160 1.84 3.44 11.74
CA ARG A 160 1.80 2.69 10.49
C ARG A 160 2.09 3.59 9.30
N ARG A 161 2.99 3.16 8.42
CA ARG A 161 3.15 3.82 7.11
C ARG A 161 1.81 3.81 6.39
N THR A 162 1.37 4.99 5.95
CA THR A 162 0.04 5.15 5.38
C THR A 162 0.11 6.03 4.13
N MET A 163 -0.54 5.58 3.07
CA MET A 163 -0.76 6.35 1.85
C MET A 163 -2.27 6.60 1.70
N LEU A 164 -2.64 7.86 1.50
CA LEU A 164 -4.01 8.27 1.18
C LEU A 164 -4.06 8.77 -0.25
N LEU A 165 -4.92 8.19 -1.07
CA LEU A 165 -5.10 8.55 -2.48
C LEU A 165 -6.49 9.15 -2.68
N ASP A 166 -6.53 10.36 -3.19
CA ASP A 166 -7.74 11.09 -3.57
C ASP A 166 -8.12 10.74 -5.00
N GLY A 167 -9.03 9.79 -5.18
CA GLY A 167 -9.49 9.35 -6.49
C GLY A 167 -10.63 10.18 -7.08
N ASP A 168 -11.19 11.18 -6.36
CA ASP A 168 -12.32 11.98 -6.83
C ASP A 168 -11.88 13.37 -7.34
N PRO A 169 -11.75 13.54 -8.67
CA PRO A 169 -11.34 14.81 -9.25
C PRO A 169 -12.35 15.94 -9.04
N LEU A 170 -13.61 15.61 -8.75
CA LEU A 170 -14.68 16.57 -8.48
C LEU A 170 -14.96 16.73 -6.99
N GLY A 171 -14.16 16.08 -6.16
CA GLY A 171 -14.24 16.21 -4.71
C GLY A 171 -13.72 17.55 -4.18
N GLY A 172 -13.87 17.75 -2.88
CA GLY A 172 -13.36 18.96 -2.21
C GLY A 172 -11.83 18.98 -2.03
N GLY A 173 -11.15 17.86 -2.30
CA GLY A 173 -9.72 17.65 -2.04
C GLY A 173 -9.45 17.12 -0.63
N LEU A 174 -8.78 15.97 -0.55
CA LEU A 174 -8.42 15.37 0.74
C LEU A 174 -7.33 16.16 1.46
N ASP A 175 -6.49 16.87 0.72
CA ASP A 175 -5.49 17.78 1.27
C ASP A 175 -6.12 18.90 2.13
N ILE A 176 -7.31 19.42 1.77
CA ILE A 176 -8.06 20.37 2.59
C ILE A 176 -8.50 19.72 3.89
N LEU A 177 -9.05 18.51 3.84
CA LEU A 177 -9.46 17.76 5.04
C LEU A 177 -8.29 17.48 5.99
N LEU A 178 -7.07 17.41 5.45
CA LEU A 178 -5.84 17.20 6.21
C LEU A 178 -5.15 18.51 6.64
N GLY A 179 -5.66 19.68 6.23
CA GLY A 179 -5.03 20.98 6.47
C GLY A 179 -3.71 21.16 5.73
N GLY A 180 -3.54 20.46 4.61
CA GLY A 180 -2.33 20.42 3.78
C GLY A 180 -2.44 21.12 2.42
N GLU A 181 -3.50 21.91 2.18
CA GLU A 181 -3.79 22.54 0.89
C GLU A 181 -2.70 23.51 0.40
N ARG A 182 -1.89 24.04 1.32
CA ARG A 182 -0.78 24.97 1.03
C ARG A 182 0.58 24.31 1.01
N VAL A 183 0.64 23.01 1.27
CA VAL A 183 1.90 22.28 1.28
C VAL A 183 2.29 21.91 -0.16
N SER A 184 3.49 22.29 -0.58
CA SER A 184 4.05 21.93 -1.88
C SER A 184 4.33 20.43 -1.96
N GLY A 185 4.24 19.87 -3.16
CA GLY A 185 4.48 18.46 -3.44
C GLY A 185 3.67 18.02 -4.66
N LEU A 186 3.93 16.80 -5.12
CA LEU A 186 3.25 16.23 -6.28
C LEU A 186 1.72 16.15 -6.08
N ARG A 187 1.03 16.35 -7.19
CA ARG A 187 -0.42 16.21 -7.35
C ARG A 187 -0.73 15.28 -8.53
N TRP A 188 -1.97 14.85 -8.68
CA TRP A 188 -2.37 13.97 -9.77
C TRP A 188 -1.97 14.47 -11.16
N PRO A 189 -2.10 15.75 -11.54
CA PRO A 189 -1.70 16.22 -12.84
C PRO A 189 -0.21 16.00 -13.15
N ASP A 190 0.66 16.06 -12.14
CA ASP A 190 2.10 15.82 -12.30
C ASP A 190 2.39 14.35 -12.68
N LEU A 191 1.49 13.44 -12.32
CA LEU A 191 1.62 12.01 -12.57
C LEU A 191 0.82 11.54 -13.78
N ALA A 192 -0.08 12.35 -14.33
CA ALA A 192 -0.94 11.98 -15.45
C ALA A 192 -0.16 11.62 -16.73
N GLY A 193 1.04 12.22 -16.92
CA GLY A 193 1.96 11.92 -18.02
C GLY A 193 2.97 10.81 -17.70
N SER A 194 3.03 10.30 -16.48
CA SER A 194 4.01 9.31 -16.06
C SER A 194 3.73 7.96 -16.72
N ARG A 195 4.67 7.48 -17.50
CA ARG A 195 4.64 6.14 -18.09
C ARG A 195 5.74 5.29 -17.48
N GLY A 196 5.39 4.07 -17.10
CA GLY A 196 6.34 3.12 -16.53
C GLY A 196 6.24 2.98 -15.02
N ARG A 197 7.28 2.39 -14.42
CA ARG A 197 7.33 2.10 -12.99
C ARG A 197 7.53 3.37 -12.17
N VAL A 198 6.70 3.55 -11.15
CA VAL A 198 6.84 4.59 -10.13
C VAL A 198 7.50 3.96 -8.90
N SER A 199 8.60 4.52 -8.41
CA SER A 199 9.20 4.11 -7.13
C SER A 199 8.32 4.59 -5.97
N GLY A 200 7.97 3.66 -5.06
CA GLY A 200 7.14 3.99 -3.90
C GLY A 200 7.85 4.95 -2.93
N ALA A 201 9.17 4.81 -2.78
CA ALA A 201 9.97 5.68 -1.93
C ALA A 201 10.09 7.10 -2.50
N GLU A 202 10.30 7.23 -3.81
CA GLU A 202 10.37 8.53 -4.49
C GLU A 202 9.01 9.23 -4.49
N LEU A 203 7.94 8.49 -4.78
CA LEU A 203 6.58 9.00 -4.71
C LEU A 203 6.31 9.61 -3.33
N ALA A 204 6.56 8.86 -2.25
CA ALA A 204 6.27 9.37 -0.92
C ALA A 204 7.14 10.55 -0.48
N ARG A 205 8.39 10.64 -0.96
CA ARG A 205 9.26 11.81 -0.70
C ARG A 205 8.82 13.05 -1.46
N ALA A 206 8.23 12.86 -2.65
CA ALA A 206 7.77 13.94 -3.51
C ALA A 206 6.36 14.46 -3.12
N LEU A 207 5.58 13.67 -2.35
CA LEU A 207 4.26 14.09 -1.88
C LEU A 207 4.34 15.15 -0.77
N PRO A 208 3.27 15.94 -0.56
CA PRO A 208 3.21 16.94 0.50
C PRO A 208 3.49 16.36 1.88
N ALA A 209 4.47 16.94 2.58
CA ALA A 209 4.83 16.54 3.94
C ALA A 209 3.87 17.15 4.97
N LEU A 210 3.04 16.35 5.58
CA LEU A 210 2.10 16.77 6.62
C LEU A 210 2.81 16.79 7.97
N LYS A 211 3.23 17.97 8.44
CA LYS A 211 4.11 18.15 9.63
C LYS A 211 3.70 17.39 10.90
N ARG A 212 2.40 17.14 11.10
CA ARG A 212 1.87 16.45 12.29
C ARG A 212 1.58 14.96 12.06
N LEU A 213 1.77 14.47 10.85
CA LEU A 213 1.42 13.12 10.41
C LEU A 213 2.53 12.55 9.53
N SER A 214 3.75 12.47 10.04
CA SER A 214 4.95 12.07 9.29
C SER A 214 4.86 10.67 8.66
N ALA A 215 4.03 9.80 9.22
CA ALA A 215 3.76 8.47 8.66
C ALA A 215 2.68 8.46 7.55
N LEU A 216 2.04 9.62 7.26
CA LEU A 216 1.00 9.77 6.25
C LEU A 216 1.53 10.55 5.05
N SER A 217 1.43 9.96 3.88
CA SER A 217 1.58 10.63 2.59
C SER A 217 0.21 10.74 1.92
N CYS A 218 -0.10 11.88 1.30
CA CYS A 218 -1.36 12.10 0.62
C CYS A 218 -1.14 12.57 -0.80
N LEU A 219 -1.70 11.84 -1.77
CA LEU A 219 -1.78 12.28 -3.17
C LEU A 219 -3.21 12.79 -3.44
N SER A 220 -3.34 14.08 -3.69
CA SER A 220 -4.61 14.74 -3.99
C SER A 220 -4.49 15.55 -5.29
N TRP A 221 -5.50 16.32 -5.58
CA TRP A 221 -5.60 17.16 -6.77
C TRP A 221 -4.97 18.54 -6.53
N ASP A 222 -4.52 19.14 -7.60
CA ASP A 222 -4.27 20.58 -7.63
C ASP A 222 -5.60 21.34 -7.77
N ARG A 223 -5.53 22.64 -8.03
CA ARG A 223 -6.72 23.49 -8.29
C ARG A 223 -6.80 23.90 -9.77
N GLY A 224 -6.12 23.13 -10.64
CA GLY A 224 -6.12 23.33 -12.09
C GLY A 224 -7.32 22.70 -12.80
N ASP A 225 -7.22 22.66 -14.12
CA ASP A 225 -8.31 22.20 -15.00
C ASP A 225 -8.23 20.70 -15.34
N THR A 226 -7.22 19.97 -14.84
CA THR A 226 -7.09 18.53 -15.06
C THR A 226 -8.02 17.77 -14.14
N LEU A 227 -9.03 17.12 -14.70
CA LEU A 227 -10.09 16.41 -13.97
C LEU A 227 -10.10 14.90 -14.24
N THR A 228 -9.01 14.34 -14.78
CA THR A 228 -8.95 12.92 -15.11
C THR A 228 -7.60 12.33 -14.72
N VAL A 229 -7.64 11.12 -14.17
CA VAL A 229 -6.46 10.28 -13.98
C VAL A 229 -6.50 9.18 -15.03
N PRO A 230 -5.44 9.00 -15.82
CA PRO A 230 -5.33 7.81 -16.67
C PRO A 230 -5.36 6.53 -15.81
N PRO A 231 -6.08 5.47 -16.23
CA PRO A 231 -6.15 4.22 -15.46
C PRO A 231 -4.77 3.63 -15.18
N GLU A 232 -3.82 3.79 -16.11
CA GLU A 232 -2.44 3.34 -15.97
C GLU A 232 -1.69 4.11 -14.87
N ALA A 233 -1.94 5.41 -14.74
CA ALA A 233 -1.35 6.23 -13.66
C ALA A 233 -1.90 5.78 -12.29
N MET A 234 -3.21 5.56 -12.18
CA MET A 234 -3.81 5.02 -10.95
C MET A 234 -3.20 3.67 -10.60
N ARG A 235 -3.08 2.76 -11.60
CA ARG A 235 -2.46 1.44 -11.41
C ARG A 235 -1.02 1.55 -10.91
N SER A 236 -0.21 2.38 -11.54
CA SER A 236 1.20 2.54 -11.20
C SER A 236 1.41 3.14 -9.80
N VAL A 237 0.60 4.13 -9.43
CA VAL A 237 0.63 4.76 -8.10
C VAL A 237 0.20 3.78 -7.02
N LEU A 238 -0.87 3.01 -7.25
CA LEU A 238 -1.32 1.98 -6.30
C LEU A 238 -0.27 0.89 -6.12
N ALA A 239 0.30 0.37 -7.21
CA ALA A 239 1.36 -0.61 -7.14
C ALA A 239 2.57 -0.06 -6.36
N ALA A 240 3.00 1.18 -6.62
CA ALA A 240 4.07 1.85 -5.88
C ALA A 240 3.75 2.00 -4.38
N SER A 241 2.52 2.39 -4.07
CA SER A 241 2.05 2.59 -2.69
C SER A 241 1.99 1.27 -1.92
N ARG A 242 1.47 0.21 -2.54
CA ARG A 242 1.36 -1.14 -1.94
C ARG A 242 2.74 -1.73 -1.59
N ARG A 243 3.74 -1.53 -2.45
CA ARG A 243 5.10 -2.02 -2.23
C ARG A 243 5.75 -1.49 -0.95
N ARG A 244 5.33 -0.33 -0.45
CA ARG A 244 5.89 0.24 0.78
C ARG A 244 5.41 -0.42 2.07
N GLY A 245 4.46 -1.34 1.99
CA GLY A 245 3.83 -1.95 3.18
C GLY A 245 2.97 -0.96 3.98
N GLY A 246 2.33 -1.44 5.03
CA GLY A 246 1.46 -0.63 5.86
C GLY A 246 0.02 -0.57 5.35
N LEU A 247 -0.52 0.63 5.16
CA LEU A 247 -1.90 0.85 4.72
C LEU A 247 -1.96 1.79 3.51
N VAL A 248 -2.75 1.43 2.51
CA VAL A 248 -3.18 2.33 1.44
C VAL A 248 -4.68 2.55 1.58
N VAL A 249 -5.13 3.79 1.65
CA VAL A 249 -6.55 4.16 1.63
C VAL A 249 -6.82 4.93 0.35
N VAL A 250 -7.83 4.51 -0.40
CA VAL A 250 -8.24 5.18 -1.64
C VAL A 250 -9.66 5.73 -1.49
N ASP A 251 -9.81 7.03 -1.56
CA ASP A 251 -11.13 7.65 -1.70
C ASP A 251 -11.59 7.51 -3.15
N VAL A 252 -12.61 6.69 -3.38
CA VAL A 252 -13.06 6.33 -4.72
C VAL A 252 -14.34 7.09 -5.05
N PRO A 253 -14.39 7.79 -6.20
CA PRO A 253 -15.58 8.50 -6.60
C PRO A 253 -16.76 7.54 -6.80
N ARG A 254 -17.96 8.01 -6.52
CA ARG A 254 -19.19 7.23 -6.72
C ARG A 254 -19.45 6.88 -8.20
N HIS A 255 -18.96 7.71 -9.11
CA HIS A 255 -18.95 7.41 -10.54
C HIS A 255 -17.70 6.59 -10.84
N LEU A 256 -17.90 5.28 -11.04
CA LEU A 256 -16.82 4.33 -11.29
C LEU A 256 -16.35 4.40 -12.73
N ASP A 257 -15.51 5.38 -13.05
CA ASP A 257 -14.78 5.45 -14.30
C ASP A 257 -13.67 4.37 -14.39
N ALA A 258 -12.85 4.41 -15.42
CA ALA A 258 -11.79 3.42 -15.62
C ALA A 258 -10.71 3.49 -14.52
N ALA A 259 -10.36 4.68 -14.02
CA ALA A 259 -9.38 4.85 -12.94
C ALA A 259 -9.93 4.35 -11.60
N ALA A 260 -11.17 4.70 -11.27
CA ALA A 260 -11.88 4.17 -10.11
C ALA A 260 -12.03 2.65 -10.16
N GLY A 261 -12.27 2.09 -11.36
CA GLY A 261 -12.28 0.65 -11.59
C GLY A 261 -10.96 0.00 -11.23
N GLN A 262 -9.83 0.57 -11.68
CA GLN A 262 -8.49 0.11 -11.32
C GLN A 262 -8.22 0.21 -9.81
N ALA A 263 -8.71 1.26 -9.16
CA ALA A 263 -8.58 1.42 -7.72
C ALA A 263 -9.28 0.29 -6.96
N LEU A 264 -10.50 -0.07 -7.37
CA LEU A 264 -11.24 -1.19 -6.77
C LEU A 264 -10.57 -2.53 -7.03
N GLU A 265 -10.16 -2.81 -8.27
CA GLU A 265 -9.53 -4.08 -8.68
C GLU A 265 -8.22 -4.35 -7.93
N GLN A 266 -7.50 -3.32 -7.51
CA GLN A 266 -6.26 -3.44 -6.75
C GLN A 266 -6.44 -3.31 -5.24
N SER A 267 -7.66 -3.09 -4.76
CA SER A 267 -7.96 -3.04 -3.34
C SER A 267 -8.19 -4.43 -2.76
N ASP A 268 -7.85 -4.63 -1.51
CA ASP A 268 -8.09 -5.89 -0.79
C ASP A 268 -9.53 -5.94 -0.27
N LEU A 269 -10.10 -4.76 0.07
CA LEU A 269 -11.49 -4.60 0.46
C LEU A 269 -12.00 -3.18 0.19
N ALA A 270 -13.33 -3.02 0.15
CA ALA A 270 -13.96 -1.72 0.03
C ALA A 270 -14.99 -1.46 1.14
N LEU A 271 -15.01 -0.23 1.63
CA LEU A 271 -16.02 0.29 2.56
C LEU A 271 -17.02 1.17 1.81
N LEU A 272 -18.27 0.76 1.76
CA LEU A 272 -19.36 1.56 1.21
C LEU A 272 -20.07 2.30 2.35
N VAL A 273 -19.89 3.61 2.40
CA VAL A 273 -20.52 4.47 3.42
C VAL A 273 -21.96 4.79 3.01
N VAL A 274 -22.91 4.39 3.84
CA VAL A 274 -24.36 4.51 3.57
C VAL A 274 -25.05 5.31 4.66
N SER A 275 -25.65 6.43 4.29
CA SER A 275 -26.57 7.13 5.21
C SER A 275 -27.85 6.32 5.39
N ALA A 276 -28.35 6.23 6.64
CA ALA A 276 -29.52 5.42 7.00
C ALA A 276 -30.85 6.04 6.55
N GLU A 277 -30.85 6.71 5.41
CA GLU A 277 -32.01 7.33 4.77
C GLU A 277 -32.45 6.51 3.55
N LEU A 278 -33.77 6.31 3.36
CA LEU A 278 -34.30 5.44 2.33
C LEU A 278 -33.74 5.73 0.91
N ARG A 279 -33.68 7.02 0.54
CA ARG A 279 -33.15 7.44 -0.77
C ARG A 279 -31.66 7.16 -0.91
N ALA A 280 -30.89 7.33 0.17
CA ALA A 280 -29.47 7.05 0.21
C ALA A 280 -29.19 5.55 0.08
N VAL A 281 -29.98 4.71 0.73
CA VAL A 281 -29.91 3.25 0.61
C VAL A 281 -30.23 2.80 -0.81
N GLY A 282 -31.26 3.35 -1.46
CA GLY A 282 -31.59 3.05 -2.86
C GLY A 282 -30.48 3.47 -3.86
N ALA A 283 -29.76 4.58 -3.57
CA ALA A 283 -28.59 4.97 -4.34
C ALA A 283 -27.39 4.03 -4.07
N ALA A 284 -27.17 3.67 -2.81
CA ALA A 284 -26.10 2.78 -2.39
C ALA A 284 -26.21 1.37 -3.00
N ASP A 285 -27.41 0.85 -3.26
CA ASP A 285 -27.60 -0.46 -3.90
C ASP A 285 -26.96 -0.50 -5.30
N ARG A 286 -27.09 0.57 -6.07
CA ARG A 286 -26.46 0.65 -7.41
C ARG A 286 -24.94 0.72 -7.32
N VAL A 287 -24.41 1.49 -6.38
CA VAL A 287 -22.96 1.59 -6.16
C VAL A 287 -22.41 0.26 -5.67
N ALA A 288 -23.11 -0.40 -4.74
CA ALA A 288 -22.75 -1.74 -4.23
C ALA A 288 -22.70 -2.77 -5.34
N ALA A 289 -23.69 -2.78 -6.24
CA ALA A 289 -23.72 -3.68 -7.38
C ALA A 289 -22.52 -3.47 -8.31
N ALA A 290 -22.21 -2.21 -8.65
CA ALA A 290 -21.09 -1.87 -9.51
C ALA A 290 -19.73 -2.20 -8.86
N ALA A 291 -19.56 -1.93 -7.56
CA ALA A 291 -18.34 -2.23 -6.82
C ALA A 291 -18.07 -3.75 -6.73
N ARG A 292 -19.12 -4.57 -6.47
CA ARG A 292 -19.01 -6.03 -6.42
C ARG A 292 -18.63 -6.71 -7.74
N MET A 293 -18.84 -6.04 -8.86
CA MET A 293 -18.35 -6.52 -10.16
C MET A 293 -16.83 -6.42 -10.30
N ARG A 294 -16.17 -5.63 -9.44
CA ARG A 294 -14.73 -5.35 -9.48
C ARG A 294 -13.98 -5.92 -8.28
N LEU A 295 -14.63 -6.05 -7.13
CA LEU A 295 -14.02 -6.44 -5.86
C LEU A 295 -14.95 -7.35 -5.06
N GLY A 296 -14.43 -8.50 -4.62
CA GLY A 296 -15.21 -9.50 -3.89
C GLY A 296 -15.57 -9.10 -2.45
N ASP A 297 -14.69 -8.39 -1.73
CA ASP A 297 -14.94 -7.95 -0.35
C ASP A 297 -15.40 -6.48 -0.31
N VAL A 298 -16.70 -6.28 -0.33
CA VAL A 298 -17.34 -4.96 -0.17
C VAL A 298 -18.19 -5.00 1.09
N ARG A 299 -17.89 -4.11 2.06
CA ARG A 299 -18.57 -4.04 3.36
C ARG A 299 -19.27 -2.70 3.53
N ALA A 300 -20.45 -2.69 4.16
CA ALA A 300 -21.19 -1.48 4.44
C ALA A 300 -20.74 -0.82 5.77
N VAL A 301 -20.54 0.49 5.74
CA VAL A 301 -20.42 1.34 6.92
C VAL A 301 -21.67 2.18 7.00
N VAL A 302 -22.53 1.95 8.00
CA VAL A 302 -23.81 2.65 8.13
C VAL A 302 -23.63 3.88 9.00
N ARG A 303 -24.00 5.03 8.46
CA ARG A 303 -24.09 6.28 9.21
C ARG A 303 -25.54 6.55 9.60
N PRO A 304 -25.87 6.65 10.90
CA PRO A 304 -27.22 6.92 11.36
C PRO A 304 -27.78 8.20 10.71
N ALA A 305 -29.06 8.19 10.39
CA ALA A 305 -29.75 9.39 9.95
C ALA A 305 -29.97 10.34 11.16
N ARG A 306 -30.11 11.64 10.89
CA ARG A 306 -30.36 12.64 11.96
C ARG A 306 -31.69 12.42 12.68
N ALA A 307 -32.70 11.88 11.98
CA ALA A 307 -33.99 11.51 12.53
C ALA A 307 -34.64 10.42 11.66
N GLY A 308 -35.27 9.41 12.26
CA GLY A 308 -36.14 8.46 11.56
C GLY A 308 -35.44 7.56 10.54
N GLY A 309 -34.19 7.15 10.79
CA GLY A 309 -33.41 6.31 9.88
C GLY A 309 -33.79 4.82 9.89
N LEU A 310 -33.35 4.10 8.85
CA LEU A 310 -33.46 2.65 8.77
C LEU A 310 -32.42 2.00 9.69
N PRO A 311 -32.77 0.88 10.37
CA PRO A 311 -31.81 0.12 11.16
C PRO A 311 -30.68 -0.45 10.27
N ALA A 312 -29.43 -0.41 10.75
CA ALA A 312 -28.26 -0.89 10.00
C ALA A 312 -28.45 -2.34 9.48
N ARG A 313 -28.97 -3.24 10.31
CA ARG A 313 -29.28 -4.62 9.91
C ARG A 313 -30.25 -4.74 8.74
N GLN A 314 -31.19 -3.82 8.60
CA GLN A 314 -32.14 -3.80 7.49
C GLN A 314 -31.44 -3.29 6.21
N ILE A 315 -30.58 -2.28 6.35
CA ILE A 315 -29.77 -1.72 5.24
C ILE A 315 -28.85 -2.78 4.67
N VAL A 316 -28.01 -3.44 5.48
CA VAL A 316 -27.05 -4.43 5.02
C VAL A 316 -27.72 -5.67 4.42
N ARG A 317 -28.89 -6.07 4.96
CA ARG A 317 -29.68 -7.13 4.38
C ARG A 317 -30.22 -6.76 3.00
N GLY A 318 -30.71 -5.52 2.85
CA GLY A 318 -31.19 -5.00 1.55
C GLY A 318 -30.08 -4.92 0.52
N LEU A 319 -28.92 -4.40 0.91
CA LEU A 319 -27.74 -4.28 0.05
C LEU A 319 -27.01 -5.61 -0.18
N ARG A 320 -27.30 -6.65 0.60
CA ARG A 320 -26.59 -7.95 0.61
C ARG A 320 -25.08 -7.76 0.83
N LEU A 321 -24.72 -6.90 1.76
CA LEU A 321 -23.34 -6.63 2.15
C LEU A 321 -23.11 -6.98 3.63
N PRO A 322 -21.91 -7.45 4.01
CA PRO A 322 -21.53 -7.53 5.41
C PRO A 322 -21.46 -6.11 6.02
N LEU A 323 -21.77 -6.02 7.32
CA LEU A 323 -21.64 -4.78 8.08
C LEU A 323 -20.21 -4.67 8.62
N ALA A 324 -19.48 -3.62 8.21
CA ALA A 324 -18.19 -3.28 8.83
C ALA A 324 -18.39 -2.53 10.15
N GLY A 325 -19.51 -1.82 10.32
CA GLY A 325 -19.91 -1.16 11.55
C GLY A 325 -20.80 0.06 11.33
N GLU A 326 -21.22 0.65 12.44
CA GLU A 326 -22.00 1.89 12.45
C GLU A 326 -21.09 3.07 12.80
N LEU A 327 -21.21 4.17 12.04
CA LEU A 327 -20.37 5.34 12.19
C LEU A 327 -21.18 6.45 12.88
N GLU A 328 -21.04 6.55 14.19
CA GLU A 328 -21.67 7.59 14.97
C GLU A 328 -21.20 8.99 14.53
N PRO A 329 -22.08 10.01 14.64
CA PRO A 329 -21.70 11.39 14.35
C PRO A 329 -20.54 11.87 15.23
N GLU A 330 -19.51 12.45 14.61
CA GLU A 330 -18.39 13.08 15.32
C GLU A 330 -18.77 14.50 15.74
N PRO A 331 -18.90 14.81 17.04
CA PRO A 331 -19.22 16.15 17.50
C PRO A 331 -18.15 17.17 17.13
N GLY A 332 -18.55 18.30 16.53
CA GLY A 332 -17.64 19.39 16.18
C GLY A 332 -16.76 19.15 14.95
N LEU A 333 -16.92 18.03 14.22
CA LEU A 333 -16.10 17.68 13.06
C LEU A 333 -15.99 18.82 12.03
N ALA A 334 -17.11 19.45 11.67
CA ALA A 334 -17.11 20.55 10.70
C ALA A 334 -16.26 21.75 11.16
N GLN A 335 -16.31 22.07 12.45
CA GLN A 335 -15.51 23.15 13.05
C GLN A 335 -14.02 22.77 13.11
N ASP A 336 -13.71 21.51 13.36
CA ASP A 336 -12.35 21.00 13.39
C ASP A 336 -11.71 21.08 12.01
N VAL A 337 -12.42 20.64 10.97
CA VAL A 337 -11.96 20.72 9.58
C VAL A 337 -11.67 22.18 9.18
N VAL A 338 -12.55 23.13 9.51
CA VAL A 338 -12.31 24.56 9.26
C VAL A 338 -11.06 25.08 9.97
N LYS A 339 -10.69 24.50 11.12
CA LYS A 339 -9.47 24.83 11.87
C LYS A 339 -8.23 24.04 11.38
N GLY A 340 -8.35 23.25 10.32
CA GLY A 340 -7.28 22.41 9.80
C GLY A 340 -6.95 21.21 10.71
N VAL A 341 -7.90 20.76 11.54
CA VAL A 341 -7.77 19.53 12.34
C VAL A 341 -8.37 18.37 11.54
N PRO A 342 -7.54 17.38 11.13
CA PRO A 342 -7.99 16.29 10.29
C PRO A 342 -9.07 15.41 10.95
N PRO A 343 -10.00 14.80 10.18
CA PRO A 343 -10.88 13.74 10.68
C PRO A 343 -10.08 12.58 11.30
N GLY A 344 -10.55 12.03 12.42
CA GLY A 344 -9.85 10.97 13.15
C GLY A 344 -8.74 11.45 14.09
N SER A 345 -8.51 12.78 14.21
CA SER A 345 -7.50 13.32 15.13
C SER A 345 -7.90 13.21 16.61
N ARG A 346 -9.19 13.13 16.92
CA ARG A 346 -9.69 12.97 18.31
C ARG A 346 -9.69 11.49 18.68
N GLU A 347 -8.71 11.04 19.45
CA GLU A 347 -8.55 9.62 19.82
C GLU A 347 -9.79 9.01 20.48
N SER A 348 -10.42 9.75 21.37
CA SER A 348 -11.65 9.32 22.05
C SER A 348 -12.92 9.56 21.24
N GLY A 349 -12.82 10.15 20.06
CA GLY A 349 -13.98 10.44 19.19
C GLY A 349 -14.56 9.15 18.58
N PRO A 350 -15.87 9.16 18.25
CA PRO A 350 -16.53 8.02 17.62
C PRO A 350 -15.84 7.58 16.32
N LEU A 351 -15.42 8.54 15.51
CA LEU A 351 -14.78 8.30 14.23
C LEU A 351 -13.42 7.59 14.40
N ALA A 352 -12.57 8.06 15.32
CA ALA A 352 -11.28 7.44 15.60
C ALA A 352 -11.44 6.04 16.21
N ARG A 353 -12.41 5.85 17.12
CA ARG A 353 -12.71 4.51 17.70
C ARG A 353 -13.14 3.52 16.65
N PHE A 354 -14.06 3.91 15.76
CA PHE A 354 -14.46 3.06 14.63
C PHE A 354 -13.26 2.69 13.77
N CYS A 355 -12.46 3.67 13.36
CA CYS A 355 -11.27 3.44 12.54
C CYS A 355 -10.26 2.51 13.22
N ALA A 356 -9.97 2.72 14.50
CA ALA A 356 -9.04 1.87 15.24
C ALA A 356 -9.53 0.42 15.34
N SER A 357 -10.82 0.21 15.64
CA SER A 357 -11.42 -1.13 15.70
C SER A 357 -11.35 -1.83 14.35
N PHE A 358 -11.73 -1.16 13.28
CA PHE A 358 -11.68 -1.70 11.91
C PHE A 358 -10.24 -2.02 11.47
N LEU A 359 -9.29 -1.12 11.71
CA LEU A 359 -7.89 -1.33 11.36
C LEU A 359 -7.26 -2.49 12.12
N ASN A 360 -7.63 -2.72 13.37
CA ASN A 360 -7.17 -3.87 14.15
C ASN A 360 -7.72 -5.21 13.63
N GLU A 361 -8.90 -5.20 12.98
CA GLU A 361 -9.46 -6.38 12.34
C GLU A 361 -8.73 -6.74 11.04
N VAL A 362 -8.42 -5.72 10.22
CA VAL A 362 -7.97 -5.96 8.83
C VAL A 362 -6.45 -5.89 8.65
N LEU A 363 -5.72 -5.25 9.56
CA LEU A 363 -4.27 -5.12 9.45
C LEU A 363 -3.55 -6.15 10.32
N PRO A 364 -2.44 -6.73 9.84
CA PRO A 364 -1.59 -7.55 10.68
C PRO A 364 -1.07 -6.74 11.87
N PRO A 365 -0.79 -7.39 13.02
CA PRO A 365 -0.21 -6.71 14.18
C PRO A 365 1.09 -5.98 13.76
N VAL A 366 1.31 -4.80 14.34
CA VAL A 366 2.59 -4.08 14.14
C VAL A 366 3.69 -4.97 14.74
N PRO A 367 4.73 -5.35 13.96
CA PRO A 367 5.86 -6.03 14.55
C PRO A 367 6.39 -5.16 15.69
N ALA A 368 6.52 -5.73 16.90
CA ALA A 368 7.14 -5.03 18.00
C ALA A 368 8.55 -4.65 17.54
N VAL A 369 8.85 -3.36 17.47
CA VAL A 369 10.22 -2.88 17.32
C VAL A 369 10.94 -3.44 18.52
N GLY A 370 11.87 -4.39 18.28
CA GLY A 370 12.60 -5.06 19.34
C GLY A 370 13.23 -4.01 20.22
N GLY A 371 12.71 -3.86 21.44
CA GLY A 371 13.33 -3.07 22.46
C GLY A 371 14.66 -3.73 22.77
N GLY A 372 15.76 -3.13 22.31
CA GLY A 372 17.08 -3.48 22.79
C GLY A 372 17.09 -3.28 24.30
N VAL A 373 17.10 -4.38 25.01
CA VAL A 373 17.39 -4.39 26.45
C VAL A 373 18.87 -4.05 26.56
N TYR A 374 19.17 -2.98 27.28
CA TYR A 374 20.50 -2.56 27.67
C TYR A 374 21.18 -3.61 28.54
#